data_c34c59dc2f9c282a563c925c490d22cf
#
_entry.id   c34c59dc2f9c282a563c925c490d22cf
#
_cell.length_a   1.000
_cell.length_b   1.000
_cell.length_c   1.000
_cell.angle_alpha   90.00
_cell.angle_beta   90.00
_cell.angle_gamma   90.00
#
_symmetry.space_group_name_H-M   'P 1'
#
loop_
_entity.id
_entity.type
_entity.pdbx_description
1 polymer ?
#
loop_
_entity_poly.entity_id
_entity_poly.type
_entity_poly.pdbx_seq_one_letter_code
_entity_poly.pdbx_strand_id
1 'polypeptide(L)'
;MSMELLPLDPSVEGEARELYLSAFPERERIPFDTLLRMAEGPDCRFLWISVDGRFSGLAYLVESENLVFLLYLAVSPGSRCSGLGSDAIWLIKCGCEGRRLFLNIEPTDEPAENIGQRLRRTRFYERNGFSPQCTYNTPDGVRYTLLSWGGPVTPEEASDFYGSHMSPISE
;
A
#
# COMPACT_ATOMS: atom_id res chain seq x y z
N MET A 1 -10.75 -19.87 -10.40
CA MET A 1 -10.20 -18.54 -10.63
C MET A 1 -8.81 -18.46 -10.00
N SER A 2 -7.81 -18.13 -10.81
CA SER A 2 -6.42 -18.07 -10.36
C SER A 2 -6.01 -16.61 -10.15
N MET A 3 -5.63 -16.28 -8.93
CA MET A 3 -5.16 -14.94 -8.58
C MET A 3 -3.70 -14.99 -8.13
N GLU A 4 -2.89 -14.10 -8.67
CA GLU A 4 -1.47 -14.01 -8.34
C GLU A 4 -1.05 -12.55 -8.19
N LEU A 5 -0.03 -12.33 -7.37
CA LEU A 5 0.70 -11.07 -7.34
C LEU A 5 1.99 -11.27 -8.12
N LEU A 6 2.14 -10.55 -9.20
CA LEU A 6 3.27 -10.70 -10.11
C LEU A 6 4.08 -9.41 -10.21
N PRO A 7 5.40 -9.48 -10.41
CA PRO A 7 6.19 -8.29 -10.65
C PRO A 7 5.67 -7.51 -11.86
N LEU A 8 5.59 -6.19 -11.72
CA LEU A 8 5.13 -5.34 -12.82
C LEU A 8 6.06 -5.49 -14.02
N ASP A 9 5.47 -5.65 -15.19
CA ASP A 9 6.20 -5.79 -16.44
C ASP A 9 5.65 -4.83 -17.51
N PRO A 10 6.36 -4.61 -18.62
CA PRO A 10 5.93 -3.65 -19.64
C PRO A 10 4.54 -3.93 -20.23
N SER A 11 4.08 -5.18 -20.22
CA SER A 11 2.78 -5.53 -20.82
C SER A 11 1.59 -4.96 -20.07
N VAL A 12 1.73 -4.68 -18.77
CA VAL A 12 0.65 -4.14 -17.92
C VAL A 12 0.97 -2.75 -17.35
N GLU A 13 2.12 -2.19 -17.69
CA GLU A 13 2.57 -0.89 -17.15
C GLU A 13 1.59 0.23 -17.45
N GLY A 14 1.00 0.27 -18.66
CA GLY A 14 0.01 1.28 -19.02
C GLY A 14 -1.23 1.22 -18.16
N GLU A 15 -1.76 0.01 -17.91
CA GLU A 15 -2.93 -0.19 -17.06
C GLU A 15 -2.63 0.18 -15.60
N ALA A 16 -1.44 -0.18 -15.13
CA ALA A 16 -1.00 0.14 -13.77
C ALA A 16 -0.87 1.65 -13.59
N ARG A 17 -0.28 2.35 -14.55
CA ARG A 17 -0.14 3.81 -14.51
C ARG A 17 -1.50 4.50 -14.46
N GLU A 18 -2.43 4.07 -15.31
CA GLU A 18 -3.78 4.64 -15.34
C GLU A 18 -4.51 4.42 -14.01
N LEU A 19 -4.45 3.21 -13.46
CA LEU A 19 -5.07 2.91 -12.17
C LEU A 19 -4.44 3.74 -11.05
N TYR A 20 -3.11 3.81 -11.02
CA TYR A 20 -2.39 4.57 -10.01
C TYR A 20 -2.80 6.04 -9.99
N LEU A 21 -2.86 6.66 -11.16
CA LEU A 21 -3.23 8.07 -11.27
C LEU A 21 -4.68 8.34 -10.91
N SER A 22 -5.57 7.37 -11.10
CA SER A 22 -6.99 7.53 -10.75
C SER A 22 -7.31 7.18 -9.30
N ALA A 23 -6.57 6.25 -8.70
CA ALA A 23 -6.86 5.72 -7.38
C ALA A 23 -6.32 6.57 -6.23
N PHE A 24 -5.27 7.34 -6.45
CA PHE A 24 -4.60 8.10 -5.40
C PHE A 24 -4.54 9.58 -5.73
N PRO A 25 -4.82 10.49 -4.75
CA PRO A 25 -4.72 11.92 -4.97
C PRO A 25 -3.28 12.36 -5.20
N GLU A 26 -3.10 13.44 -5.95
CA GLU A 26 -1.78 13.95 -6.34
C GLU A 26 -0.83 14.13 -5.15
N ARG A 27 -1.35 14.64 -4.04
CA ARG A 27 -0.54 14.89 -2.82
C ARG A 27 0.03 13.62 -2.20
N GLU A 28 -0.56 12.46 -2.48
CA GLU A 28 -0.12 11.18 -1.94
C GLU A 28 0.70 10.37 -2.93
N ARG A 29 0.80 10.85 -4.18
CA ARG A 29 1.49 10.10 -5.23
C ARG A 29 2.97 10.44 -5.31
N ILE A 30 3.78 9.37 -5.30
CA ILE A 30 5.16 9.43 -5.74
C ILE A 30 5.12 9.34 -7.26
N PRO A 31 5.95 10.09 -8.03
CA PRO A 31 5.94 9.96 -9.47
C PRO A 31 6.08 8.49 -9.92
N PHE A 32 5.26 8.08 -10.86
CA PHE A 32 5.21 6.67 -11.29
C PHE A 32 6.58 6.15 -11.74
N ASP A 33 7.33 6.98 -12.49
CA ASP A 33 8.66 6.59 -12.96
C ASP A 33 9.65 6.42 -11.80
N THR A 34 9.47 7.16 -10.71
CA THR A 34 10.26 7.00 -9.48
C THR A 34 9.95 5.66 -8.84
N LEU A 35 8.67 5.28 -8.79
CA LEU A 35 8.27 3.97 -8.25
C LEU A 35 8.89 2.82 -9.06
N LEU A 36 8.96 2.95 -10.37
CA LEU A 36 9.60 1.96 -11.24
C LEU A 36 11.09 1.84 -10.94
N ARG A 37 11.79 2.96 -10.77
CA ARG A 37 13.23 2.96 -10.45
C ARG A 37 13.50 2.35 -9.09
N MET A 38 12.69 2.68 -8.08
CA MET A 38 12.82 2.10 -6.74
C MET A 38 12.67 0.59 -6.76
N ALA A 39 11.78 0.09 -7.60
CA ALA A 39 11.51 -1.34 -7.71
C ALA A 39 12.65 -2.12 -8.40
N GLU A 40 13.61 -1.43 -9.00
CA GLU A 40 14.83 -2.07 -9.51
C GLU A 40 15.78 -2.48 -8.37
N GLY A 41 15.63 -1.84 -7.20
CA GLY A 41 16.42 -2.16 -6.01
C GLY A 41 15.83 -3.34 -5.24
N PRO A 42 16.54 -3.79 -4.18
CA PRO A 42 16.14 -4.99 -3.43
C PRO A 42 15.00 -4.77 -2.45
N ASP A 43 14.72 -3.52 -2.06
CA ASP A 43 13.79 -3.23 -0.97
C ASP A 43 12.37 -2.94 -1.43
N CYS A 44 12.16 -2.65 -2.70
CA CYS A 44 10.86 -2.24 -3.22
C CYS A 44 10.35 -3.24 -4.25
N ARG A 45 9.05 -3.53 -4.17
CA ARG A 45 8.39 -4.44 -5.09
C ARG A 45 7.14 -3.78 -5.65
N PHE A 46 7.12 -3.57 -6.97
CA PHE A 46 5.94 -3.10 -7.67
C PHE A 46 5.25 -4.33 -8.27
N LEU A 47 4.06 -4.64 -7.75
CA LEU A 47 3.32 -5.84 -8.11
C LEU A 47 2.01 -5.48 -8.80
N TRP A 48 1.53 -6.38 -9.65
CA TRP A 48 0.18 -6.26 -10.17
C TRP A 48 -0.64 -7.49 -9.79
N ILE A 49 -1.95 -7.28 -9.67
CA ILE A 49 -2.89 -8.34 -9.33
C ILE A 49 -3.35 -8.95 -10.64
N SER A 50 -2.99 -10.22 -10.85
CA SER A 50 -3.41 -10.99 -12.02
C SER A 50 -4.56 -11.91 -11.61
N VAL A 51 -5.68 -11.81 -12.29
CA VAL A 51 -6.79 -12.76 -12.15
C VAL A 51 -6.96 -13.42 -13.50
N ASP A 52 -6.57 -14.70 -13.58
CA ASP A 52 -6.56 -15.48 -14.81
C ASP A 52 -5.80 -14.75 -15.95
N GLY A 53 -4.70 -14.09 -15.63
CA GLY A 53 -3.87 -13.36 -16.56
C GLY A 53 -4.33 -11.94 -16.88
N ARG A 54 -5.43 -11.47 -16.28
CA ARG A 54 -5.97 -10.13 -16.50
C ARG A 54 -5.52 -9.17 -15.42
N PHE A 55 -5.16 -7.95 -15.82
CA PHE A 55 -4.83 -6.89 -14.88
C PHE A 55 -6.05 -6.53 -14.05
N SER A 56 -5.95 -6.66 -12.73
CA SER A 56 -7.07 -6.42 -11.80
C SER A 56 -6.70 -5.47 -10.66
N GLY A 57 -5.48 -5.01 -10.61
CA GLY A 57 -5.04 -4.07 -9.59
C GLY A 57 -3.52 -4.03 -9.45
N LEU A 58 -3.07 -3.23 -8.48
CA LEU A 58 -1.65 -3.10 -8.17
C LEU A 58 -1.41 -3.08 -6.67
N ALA A 59 -0.20 -3.43 -6.28
CA ALA A 59 0.29 -3.30 -4.91
C ALA A 59 1.75 -2.86 -4.94
N TYR A 60 2.15 -2.01 -4.01
CA TYR A 60 3.54 -1.57 -3.88
C TYR A 60 4.01 -1.80 -2.47
N LEU A 61 5.07 -2.58 -2.33
CA LEU A 61 5.63 -2.95 -1.03
C LEU A 61 7.05 -2.38 -0.90
N VAL A 62 7.37 -1.89 0.31
CA VAL A 62 8.73 -1.52 0.68
C VAL A 62 9.11 -2.40 1.86
N GLU A 63 10.22 -3.10 1.76
CA GLU A 63 10.57 -4.15 2.72
C GLU A 63 11.89 -3.87 3.41
N SER A 64 11.95 -4.21 4.70
CA SER A 64 13.17 -4.24 5.48
C SER A 64 13.29 -5.60 6.14
N GLU A 65 14.33 -5.78 6.96
CA GLU A 65 14.55 -7.03 7.69
C GLU A 65 13.37 -7.39 8.60
N ASN A 66 12.75 -6.38 9.24
CA ASN A 66 11.73 -6.59 10.27
C ASN A 66 10.33 -6.12 9.89
N LEU A 67 10.20 -5.31 8.86
CA LEU A 67 8.96 -4.63 8.51
C LEU A 67 8.67 -4.71 7.02
N VAL A 68 7.40 -4.83 6.68
CA VAL A 68 6.89 -4.66 5.32
C VAL A 68 5.91 -3.51 5.34
N PHE A 69 6.10 -2.54 4.45
CA PHE A 69 5.23 -1.39 4.30
C PHE A 69 4.42 -1.52 3.03
N LEU A 70 3.10 -1.57 3.18
CA LEU A 70 2.18 -1.54 2.04
C LEU A 70 1.94 -0.07 1.68
N LEU A 71 2.71 0.41 0.71
CA LEU A 71 2.66 1.82 0.31
C LEU A 71 1.41 2.12 -0.52
N TYR A 72 1.09 1.27 -1.48
CA TYR A 72 -0.08 1.41 -2.33
C TYR A 72 -0.77 0.08 -2.54
N LEU A 73 -2.10 0.10 -2.54
CA LEU A 73 -2.96 -1.02 -2.94
C LEU A 73 -4.17 -0.45 -3.63
N ALA A 74 -4.43 -0.88 -4.84
CA ALA A 74 -5.60 -0.46 -5.59
C ALA A 74 -6.14 -1.61 -6.43
N VAL A 75 -7.47 -1.76 -6.44
CA VAL A 75 -8.17 -2.74 -7.25
C VAL A 75 -8.85 -1.99 -8.41
N SER A 76 -8.77 -2.53 -9.60
CA SER A 76 -9.41 -1.93 -10.79
C SER A 76 -10.91 -1.76 -10.57
N PRO A 77 -11.53 -0.66 -11.08
CA PRO A 77 -12.94 -0.40 -10.84
C PRO A 77 -13.88 -1.56 -11.23
N GLY A 78 -13.58 -2.25 -12.33
CA GLY A 78 -14.36 -3.39 -12.77
C GLY A 78 -14.25 -4.64 -11.89
N SER A 79 -13.28 -4.66 -10.98
CA SER A 79 -13.04 -5.79 -10.08
C SER A 79 -13.36 -5.49 -8.63
N ARG A 80 -13.87 -4.30 -8.32
CA ARG A 80 -14.26 -3.90 -6.97
C ARG A 80 -15.50 -4.68 -6.53
N CYS A 81 -15.64 -4.86 -5.22
CA CYS A 81 -16.75 -5.60 -4.58
C CYS A 81 -16.72 -7.11 -4.85
N SER A 82 -15.62 -7.63 -5.38
CA SER A 82 -15.46 -9.07 -5.64
C SER A 82 -14.61 -9.80 -4.59
N GLY A 83 -14.17 -9.10 -3.52
CA GLY A 83 -13.27 -9.66 -2.52
C GLY A 83 -11.81 -9.69 -2.93
N LEU A 84 -11.48 -9.12 -4.06
CA LEU A 84 -10.12 -9.14 -4.61
C LEU A 84 -9.11 -8.41 -3.73
N GLY A 85 -9.52 -7.29 -3.13
CA GLY A 85 -8.67 -6.54 -2.21
C GLY A 85 -8.27 -7.37 -0.99
N SER A 86 -9.23 -8.11 -0.43
CA SER A 86 -8.98 -8.99 0.72
C SER A 86 -8.08 -10.15 0.33
N ASP A 87 -8.28 -10.72 -0.85
CA ASP A 87 -7.43 -11.81 -1.35
C ASP A 87 -6.00 -11.32 -1.59
N ALA A 88 -5.84 -10.11 -2.11
CA ALA A 88 -4.53 -9.50 -2.29
C ALA A 88 -3.82 -9.30 -0.94
N ILE A 89 -4.53 -8.80 0.06
CA ILE A 89 -3.99 -8.65 1.42
C ILE A 89 -3.53 -10.00 1.96
N TRP A 90 -4.31 -11.05 1.76
CA TRP A 90 -3.95 -12.39 2.22
C TRP A 90 -2.63 -12.87 1.58
N LEU A 91 -2.47 -12.66 0.28
CA LEU A 91 -1.24 -13.01 -0.43
C LEU A 91 -0.04 -12.19 0.08
N ILE A 92 -0.24 -10.90 0.34
CA ILE A 92 0.80 -10.03 0.90
C ILE A 92 1.23 -10.54 2.27
N LYS A 93 0.27 -10.90 3.12
CA LYS A 93 0.55 -11.45 4.45
C LYS A 93 1.38 -12.74 4.35
N CYS A 94 1.04 -13.62 3.42
CA CYS A 94 1.80 -14.85 3.19
C CYS A 94 3.27 -14.58 2.85
N GLY A 95 3.55 -13.48 2.16
CA GLY A 95 4.91 -13.10 1.79
C GLY A 95 5.69 -12.35 2.88
N CYS A 96 5.06 -12.03 4.01
CA CYS A 96 5.74 -11.29 5.08
C CYS A 96 6.76 -12.14 5.86
N GLU A 97 6.61 -13.46 5.87
CA GLU A 97 7.58 -14.39 6.48
C GLU A 97 7.91 -14.05 7.94
N GLY A 98 6.89 -13.77 8.74
CA GLY A 98 7.05 -13.44 10.16
C GLY A 98 7.33 -11.97 10.45
N ARG A 99 7.53 -11.14 9.42
CA ARG A 99 7.69 -9.70 9.59
C ARG A 99 6.33 -9.04 9.81
N ARG A 100 6.33 -7.92 10.51
CA ARG A 100 5.12 -7.12 10.71
C ARG A 100 4.83 -6.33 9.44
N LEU A 101 3.55 -6.21 9.11
CA LEU A 101 3.05 -5.47 7.95
C LEU A 101 2.36 -4.21 8.45
N PHE A 102 2.68 -3.05 7.90
CA PHE A 102 2.01 -1.81 8.29
C PHE A 102 1.65 -0.97 7.06
N LEU A 103 0.71 -0.07 7.27
CA LEU A 103 0.29 0.89 6.24
C LEU A 103 -0.21 2.17 6.90
N ASN A 104 -0.32 3.21 6.10
CA ASN A 104 -0.83 4.50 6.53
C ASN A 104 -2.13 4.80 5.79
N ILE A 105 -3.13 5.26 6.53
CA ILE A 105 -4.39 5.71 5.93
C ILE A 105 -4.72 7.10 6.43
N GLU A 106 -5.56 7.81 5.67
CA GLU A 106 -6.05 9.11 6.09
C GLU A 106 -6.82 8.99 7.41
N PRO A 107 -6.60 9.88 8.40
CA PRO A 107 -7.27 9.79 9.70
C PRO A 107 -8.78 9.99 9.58
N THR A 108 -9.51 9.37 10.51
CA THR A 108 -10.99 9.50 10.59
C THR A 108 -11.45 10.37 11.76
N ASP A 109 -10.50 10.97 12.50
CA ASP A 109 -10.78 11.80 13.68
C ASP A 109 -10.86 13.29 13.38
N GLU A 110 -10.93 13.66 12.10
CA GLU A 110 -11.03 15.05 11.66
C GLU A 110 -12.09 15.18 10.55
N PRO A 111 -12.73 16.36 10.41
CA PRO A 111 -13.66 16.60 9.32
C PRO A 111 -12.94 16.56 7.97
N ALA A 112 -13.56 15.91 6.98
CA ALA A 112 -13.03 15.84 5.62
C ALA A 112 -14.15 15.61 4.64
N GLU A 113 -14.01 16.14 3.42
CA GLU A 113 -15.00 15.94 2.36
C GLU A 113 -15.18 14.45 2.02
N ASN A 114 -14.07 13.69 2.12
CA ASN A 114 -14.05 12.27 1.81
C ASN A 114 -14.17 11.37 3.05
N ILE A 115 -14.77 11.87 4.15
CA ILE A 115 -14.82 11.11 5.41
C ILE A 115 -15.48 9.73 5.24
N GLY A 116 -16.52 9.63 4.43
CA GLY A 116 -17.17 8.34 4.15
C GLY A 116 -16.22 7.34 3.51
N GLN A 117 -15.40 7.79 2.59
CA GLN A 117 -14.38 6.98 1.92
C GLN A 117 -13.29 6.55 2.90
N ARG A 118 -12.83 7.47 3.76
CA ARG A 118 -11.84 7.17 4.80
C ARG A 118 -12.35 6.10 5.78
N LEU A 119 -13.60 6.21 6.19
CA LEU A 119 -14.23 5.24 7.09
C LEU A 119 -14.34 3.86 6.44
N ARG A 120 -14.75 3.81 5.18
CA ARG A 120 -14.83 2.53 4.44
C ARG A 120 -13.47 1.86 4.31
N ARG A 121 -12.42 2.64 4.05
CA ARG A 121 -11.05 2.15 3.95
C ARG A 121 -10.57 1.58 5.28
N THR A 122 -10.82 2.32 6.36
CA THR A 122 -10.48 1.87 7.72
C THR A 122 -11.14 0.52 8.04
N ARG A 123 -12.44 0.40 7.77
CA ARG A 123 -13.19 -0.84 8.00
C ARG A 123 -12.66 -1.99 7.15
N PHE A 124 -12.30 -1.71 5.91
CA PHE A 124 -11.71 -2.72 5.03
C PHE A 124 -10.45 -3.32 5.63
N TYR A 125 -9.52 -2.48 6.09
CA TYR A 125 -8.28 -2.97 6.69
C TYR A 125 -8.51 -3.66 8.03
N GLU A 126 -9.42 -3.14 8.86
CA GLU A 126 -9.75 -3.78 10.13
C GLU A 126 -10.34 -5.17 9.92
N ARG A 127 -11.23 -5.34 8.93
CA ARG A 127 -11.77 -6.66 8.57
C ARG A 127 -10.68 -7.61 8.10
N ASN A 128 -9.60 -7.09 7.57
CA ASN A 128 -8.47 -7.88 7.10
C ASN A 128 -7.38 -8.05 8.16
N GLY A 129 -7.71 -7.81 9.43
CA GLY A 129 -6.82 -8.14 10.55
C GLY A 129 -5.84 -7.05 10.94
N PHE A 130 -5.95 -5.85 10.39
CA PHE A 130 -5.10 -4.73 10.78
C PHE A 130 -5.68 -4.04 12.01
N SER A 131 -4.80 -3.57 12.89
CA SER A 131 -5.18 -2.82 14.09
C SER A 131 -4.59 -1.42 14.06
N PRO A 132 -5.38 -0.38 14.41
CA PRO A 132 -4.85 0.98 14.54
C PRO A 132 -3.81 1.04 15.64
N GLN A 133 -2.68 1.69 15.38
CA GLN A 133 -1.59 1.83 16.35
C GLN A 133 -1.51 3.24 16.91
N CYS A 134 -1.53 4.24 16.02
CA CYS A 134 -1.37 5.65 16.38
C CYS A 134 -1.72 6.53 15.20
N THR A 135 -1.87 7.81 15.48
CA THR A 135 -1.90 8.85 14.44
C THR A 135 -0.61 9.66 14.59
N TYR A 136 0.09 9.89 13.50
CA TYR A 136 1.40 10.52 13.52
C TYR A 136 1.65 11.29 12.23
N ASN A 137 2.68 12.11 12.22
CA ASN A 137 3.11 12.81 11.01
C ASN A 137 4.32 12.10 10.42
N THR A 138 4.26 11.85 9.11
CA THR A 138 5.41 11.33 8.38
C THR A 138 6.49 12.42 8.27
N PRO A 139 7.75 12.07 7.94
CA PRO A 139 8.80 13.08 7.78
C PRO A 139 8.49 14.18 6.75
N ASP A 140 7.66 13.87 5.75
CA ASP A 140 7.19 14.85 4.76
C ASP A 140 6.00 15.69 5.23
N GLY A 141 5.58 15.52 6.50
CA GLY A 141 4.59 16.37 7.14
C GLY A 141 3.13 16.00 6.94
N VAL A 142 2.86 14.82 6.38
CA VAL A 142 1.48 14.35 6.19
C VAL A 142 1.03 13.58 7.42
N ARG A 143 -0.19 13.88 7.90
CA ARG A 143 -0.78 13.20 9.05
C ARG A 143 -1.51 11.94 8.59
N TYR A 144 -1.15 10.78 9.18
CA TYR A 144 -1.76 9.49 8.88
C TYR A 144 -2.08 8.72 10.15
N THR A 145 -3.04 7.80 10.04
CA THR A 145 -3.24 6.74 11.03
C THR A 145 -2.46 5.52 10.56
N LEU A 146 -1.61 5.00 11.45
CA LEU A 146 -0.81 3.80 11.19
C LEU A 146 -1.62 2.58 11.62
N LEU A 147 -1.78 1.63 10.70
CA LEU A 147 -2.39 0.33 10.97
C LEU A 147 -1.33 -0.76 10.81
N SER A 148 -1.37 -1.78 11.65
CA SER A 148 -0.42 -2.89 11.53
C SER A 148 -1.09 -4.26 11.66
N TRP A 149 -0.40 -5.25 11.10
CA TRP A 149 -0.73 -6.66 11.21
C TRP A 149 0.52 -7.46 11.57
N GLY A 150 0.37 -8.48 12.39
CA GLY A 150 1.49 -9.34 12.78
C GLY A 150 2.26 -8.83 13.98
N GLY A 151 1.80 -7.76 14.62
CA GLY A 151 2.39 -7.18 15.80
C GLY A 151 2.32 -5.66 15.78
N PRO A 152 2.56 -5.01 16.94
CA PRO A 152 2.52 -3.55 17.04
C PRO A 152 3.69 -2.91 16.31
N VAL A 153 3.43 -1.72 15.74
CA VAL A 153 4.44 -0.86 15.12
C VAL A 153 4.33 0.51 15.76
N THR A 154 5.45 1.02 16.28
CA THR A 154 5.47 2.34 16.93
C THR A 154 5.67 3.45 15.91
N PRO A 155 5.28 4.71 16.24
CA PRO A 155 5.57 5.85 15.36
C PRO A 155 7.07 6.00 15.09
N GLU A 156 7.91 5.70 16.07
CA GLU A 156 9.36 5.79 15.96
C GLU A 156 9.89 4.77 14.95
N GLU A 157 9.39 3.53 15.00
CA GLU A 157 9.76 2.50 14.02
C GLU A 157 9.36 2.90 12.61
N ALA A 158 8.16 3.45 12.44
CA ALA A 158 7.68 3.92 11.15
C ALA A 158 8.50 5.09 10.62
N SER A 159 8.83 6.06 11.48
CA SER A 159 9.66 7.21 11.11
C SER A 159 11.07 6.79 10.72
N ASP A 160 11.67 5.87 11.45
CA ASP A 160 12.98 5.32 11.13
C ASP A 160 12.96 4.56 9.80
N PHE A 161 11.88 3.82 9.54
CA PHE A 161 11.68 3.13 8.27
C PHE A 161 11.64 4.12 7.11
N TYR A 162 10.88 5.21 7.24
CA TYR A 162 10.83 6.27 6.24
C TYR A 162 12.21 6.88 6.00
N GLY A 163 12.96 7.16 7.06
CA GLY A 163 14.30 7.71 6.96
C GLY A 163 15.27 6.80 6.22
N SER A 164 15.14 5.50 6.41
CA SER A 164 16.05 4.51 5.82
C SER A 164 15.67 4.10 4.40
N HIS A 165 14.37 4.04 4.09
CA HIS A 165 13.89 3.44 2.84
C HIS A 165 13.16 4.40 1.91
N MET A 166 12.64 5.52 2.44
CA MET A 166 11.82 6.47 1.68
C MET A 166 12.49 7.82 1.44
N SER A 167 13.57 8.16 2.16
CA SER A 167 14.26 9.44 2.02
C SER A 167 14.79 9.75 0.62
N PRO A 168 15.29 8.76 -0.15
CA PRO A 168 15.76 9.04 -1.51
C PRO A 168 14.66 9.47 -2.48
N ILE A 169 13.40 9.40 -2.05
CA ILE A 169 12.23 9.65 -2.91
C ILE A 169 11.81 11.11 -2.86
N SER A 170 12.12 11.79 -1.78
CA SER A 170 11.73 13.19 -1.58
C SER A 170 12.66 14.21 -2.25
N GLU A 171 13.67 13.74 -2.97
CA GLU A 171 14.62 14.59 -3.70
C GLU A 171 14.23 14.69 -5.19
#